data_e31ef45fbcbe2551c517e17985ad784c
#
_entry.id   e31ef45fbcbe2551c517e17985ad784c
#
_cell.length_a   1.000
_cell.length_b   1.000
_cell.length_c   1.000
_cell.angle_alpha   90.00
_cell.angle_beta   90.00
_cell.angle_gamma   90.00
#
_symmetry.space_group_name_H-M   'P 1'
#
loop_
_entity.id
_entity.type
_entity.pdbx_description
1 polymer ?
#
loop_
_entity_poly.entity_id
_entity_poly.type
_entity_poly.pdbx_seq_one_letter_code
_entity_poly.pdbx_strand_id
1 'polypeptide(L)'
;MRTAAAATTIPAAGRSARRRVRDDDGAAGKVMARQRHRGDVERHRRRFRLRATRVEGEGMTTTERDELTAVLAEDLTHLFDDVGIDESLYAEDVAFTDPLTKYDSIGGYKFNIQMLRRVFAPEYVMHDIFQSGAWEITTRWTMTMRVPAFPFAWRPKLTFTGTSIMGVDPRTKKVKTHVDTWDSIENQKYLSPEGVAEVMKQIFDFSQTPDLDTPGYTVLKKFSDYEVRRYDSYLVAATGPGLDVKEMRTSDPAPTKMDGQVAGQAFNSLAGYIFGQANATNTKMEMTTPVFTKENKMQFVVSGDSIDQLPASTNESVVIQEEAGGIFVAKKFSGIATDEAAREVETQLRKAIKRNGLNASGNAALAQYNDPFTNPFLRRNEIIIPVDNFTM
;
A
#
# COMPACT_ATOMS: atom_id res chain seq x y z
N MET A 1 -15.99 -69.35 -19.52
CA MET A 1 -14.91 -69.45 -20.52
C MET A 1 -13.92 -68.31 -20.31
N ARG A 2 -12.70 -68.71 -20.15
CA ARG A 2 -11.53 -67.89 -19.88
C ARG A 2 -11.12 -67.07 -21.10
N THR A 3 -10.58 -65.84 -20.91
CA THR A 3 -9.43 -65.24 -21.63
C THR A 3 -9.13 -63.90 -20.95
N ALA A 4 -8.12 -63.76 -20.25
CA ALA A 4 -6.70 -63.54 -20.47
C ALA A 4 -6.34 -62.03 -20.56
N ALA A 5 -5.72 -61.55 -19.51
CA ALA A 5 -5.09 -60.23 -19.41
C ALA A 5 -3.81 -60.21 -20.25
N ALA A 6 -3.54 -59.10 -20.92
CA ALA A 6 -2.27 -58.78 -21.52
C ALA A 6 -1.62 -57.59 -20.75
N ALA A 7 -0.55 -57.89 -20.06
CA ALA A 7 0.32 -56.90 -19.41
C ALA A 7 1.28 -56.32 -20.44
N THR A 8 1.31 -54.99 -20.57
CA THR A 8 2.31 -54.27 -21.38
C THR A 8 3.34 -53.65 -20.44
N THR A 9 4.52 -54.12 -20.53
CA THR A 9 5.75 -53.68 -19.85
C THR A 9 6.22 -52.35 -20.40
N ILE A 10 6.50 -51.38 -19.53
CA ILE A 10 7.15 -50.08 -19.85
C ILE A 10 8.65 -50.23 -19.56
N PRO A 11 9.55 -49.85 -20.51
CA PRO A 11 11.00 -49.89 -20.27
C PRO A 11 11.46 -48.68 -19.44
N ALA A 12 12.39 -48.96 -18.50
CA ALA A 12 13.08 -47.99 -17.68
C ALA A 12 13.99 -47.08 -18.56
N ALA A 13 13.82 -45.77 -18.50
CA ALA A 13 14.69 -44.80 -19.09
C ALA A 13 15.59 -44.13 -18.03
N GLY A 14 16.80 -43.94 -18.43
CA GLY A 14 18.03 -43.61 -17.77
C GLY A 14 18.07 -42.47 -16.79
N ARG A 15 18.95 -42.61 -15.82
CA ARG A 15 19.43 -41.59 -14.89
C ARG A 15 20.16 -40.49 -15.66
N SER A 16 19.56 -39.29 -15.72
CA SER A 16 20.23 -38.04 -16.10
C SER A 16 20.77 -37.35 -14.83
N ALA A 17 22.07 -37.07 -14.85
CA ALA A 17 22.79 -36.41 -13.76
C ALA A 17 22.25 -34.97 -13.54
N ARG A 18 21.72 -34.71 -12.35
CA ARG A 18 21.40 -33.35 -11.92
C ARG A 18 22.70 -32.58 -11.66
N ARG A 19 23.01 -31.67 -12.56
CA ARG A 19 24.02 -30.64 -12.38
C ARG A 19 23.47 -29.64 -11.34
N ARG A 20 24.12 -29.56 -10.19
CA ARG A 20 23.83 -28.50 -9.19
C ARG A 20 24.25 -27.18 -9.81
N VAL A 21 23.26 -26.34 -10.14
CA VAL A 21 23.46 -24.93 -10.37
C VAL A 21 23.59 -24.30 -8.98
N ARG A 22 24.68 -23.60 -8.75
CA ARG A 22 24.90 -22.85 -7.49
C ARG A 22 24.00 -21.62 -7.54
N ASP A 23 23.20 -21.44 -6.47
CA ASP A 23 22.40 -20.26 -6.19
C ASP A 23 23.33 -19.12 -5.71
N ASP A 24 23.95 -18.38 -6.64
CA ASP A 24 24.71 -17.16 -6.32
C ASP A 24 23.94 -15.85 -6.62
N ASP A 25 22.73 -15.94 -7.23
CA ASP A 25 21.97 -14.75 -7.61
C ASP A 25 21.13 -14.12 -6.48
N GLY A 26 20.97 -14.84 -5.35
CA GLY A 26 20.21 -14.33 -4.19
C GLY A 26 20.91 -13.21 -3.41
N ALA A 27 22.24 -13.12 -3.49
CA ALA A 27 23.01 -12.11 -2.75
C ALA A 27 23.05 -10.74 -3.44
N ALA A 28 23.11 -10.73 -4.78
CA ALA A 28 23.15 -9.48 -5.56
C ALA A 28 21.82 -8.71 -5.51
N GLY A 29 20.69 -9.40 -5.58
CA GLY A 29 19.36 -8.79 -5.44
C GLY A 29 19.13 -8.15 -4.07
N LYS A 30 19.59 -8.82 -3.00
CA LYS A 30 19.50 -8.28 -1.62
C LYS A 30 20.44 -7.10 -1.39
N VAL A 31 21.59 -7.05 -2.04
CA VAL A 31 22.53 -5.91 -1.96
C VAL A 31 21.98 -4.69 -2.70
N MET A 32 21.37 -4.87 -3.88
CA MET A 32 20.73 -3.76 -4.62
C MET A 32 19.50 -3.23 -3.92
N ALA A 33 18.67 -4.08 -3.32
CA ALA A 33 17.54 -3.64 -2.50
C ALA A 33 17.99 -2.84 -1.27
N ARG A 34 19.08 -3.28 -0.61
CA ARG A 34 19.69 -2.53 0.50
C ARG A 34 20.32 -1.19 0.06
N GLN A 35 20.90 -1.11 -1.14
CA GLN A 35 21.42 0.15 -1.66
C GLN A 35 20.32 1.13 -2.09
N ARG A 36 19.20 0.64 -2.66
CA ARG A 36 18.01 1.48 -2.96
C ARG A 36 17.39 2.01 -1.66
N HIS A 37 17.24 1.17 -0.63
CA HIS A 37 16.70 1.60 0.67
C HIS A 37 17.61 2.65 1.35
N ARG A 38 18.94 2.49 1.29
CA ARG A 38 19.89 3.52 1.75
C ARG A 38 19.79 4.83 0.96
N GLY A 39 19.58 4.76 -0.35
CA GLY A 39 19.40 5.94 -1.20
C GLY A 39 18.13 6.73 -0.90
N ASP A 40 17.05 6.05 -0.50
CA ASP A 40 15.78 6.68 -0.13
C ASP A 40 15.83 7.29 1.26
N VAL A 41 16.47 6.63 2.22
CA VAL A 41 16.77 7.18 3.56
C VAL A 41 17.64 8.45 3.44
N GLU A 42 18.60 8.47 2.52
CA GLU A 42 19.48 9.62 2.32
C GLU A 42 18.80 10.79 1.60
N ARG A 43 17.86 10.52 0.68
CA ARG A 43 16.98 11.54 0.08
C ARG A 43 15.95 12.09 1.07
N HIS A 44 15.41 11.27 1.98
CA HIS A 44 14.58 11.73 3.08
C HIS A 44 15.37 12.65 4.02
N ARG A 45 16.61 12.29 4.39
CA ARG A 45 17.52 13.15 5.19
C ARG A 45 17.72 14.55 4.61
N ARG A 46 17.71 14.72 3.27
CA ARG A 46 17.83 16.05 2.62
C ARG A 46 16.54 16.87 2.65
N ARG A 47 15.36 16.25 2.60
CA ARG A 47 14.07 16.95 2.71
C ARG A 47 13.75 17.41 4.13
N PHE A 48 14.25 16.73 5.17
CA PHE A 48 14.08 17.07 6.57
C PHE A 48 14.71 18.43 6.98
N ARG A 49 15.73 18.88 6.28
CA ARG A 49 16.45 20.12 6.64
C ARG A 49 15.67 21.43 6.38
N LEU A 50 14.48 21.41 5.80
CA LEU A 50 13.82 22.63 5.30
C LEU A 50 12.58 23.10 6.08
N ARG A 51 12.23 22.47 7.22
CA ARG A 51 10.98 22.83 7.95
C ARG A 51 11.15 23.06 9.45
N ALA A 52 12.29 23.57 9.88
CA ALA A 52 12.45 23.98 11.28
C ALA A 52 11.81 25.35 11.52
N THR A 53 10.59 25.37 12.07
CA THR A 53 10.04 26.56 12.72
C THR A 53 10.68 26.73 14.10
N ARG A 54 11.30 27.88 14.33
CA ARG A 54 11.96 28.27 15.56
C ARG A 54 10.94 28.42 16.69
N VAL A 55 11.02 27.59 17.71
CA VAL A 55 10.32 27.80 18.99
C VAL A 55 11.33 28.38 19.97
N GLU A 56 11.18 29.65 20.30
CA GLU A 56 12.00 30.32 21.33
C GLU A 56 11.39 30.10 22.71
N GLY A 57 12.12 29.46 23.61
CA GLY A 57 11.78 29.17 25.02
C GLY A 57 12.69 28.07 25.56
N GLU A 58 12.67 27.77 26.86
CA GLU A 58 13.47 26.74 27.54
C GLU A 58 13.28 25.32 26.95
N GLY A 59 13.57 25.12 25.70
CA GLY A 59 13.42 23.88 24.94
C GLY A 59 14.78 23.29 24.55
N MET A 60 14.73 22.17 23.81
CA MET A 60 15.91 21.56 23.18
C MET A 60 16.67 22.61 22.33
N THR A 61 17.98 22.63 22.46
CA THR A 61 18.83 23.37 21.52
C THR A 61 18.72 22.73 20.12
N THR A 62 19.13 23.48 19.11
CA THR A 62 19.12 22.95 17.73
C THR A 62 19.96 21.67 17.60
N THR A 63 21.11 21.63 18.27
CA THR A 63 22.00 20.46 18.26
C THR A 63 21.34 19.25 18.95
N GLU A 64 20.77 19.43 20.15
CA GLU A 64 20.09 18.37 20.89
C GLU A 64 18.90 17.83 20.10
N ARG A 65 18.13 18.70 19.47
CA ARG A 65 17.02 18.31 18.60
C ARG A 65 17.51 17.47 17.42
N ASP A 66 18.52 17.93 16.69
CA ASP A 66 19.01 17.26 15.48
C ASP A 66 19.62 15.90 15.82
N GLU A 67 20.38 15.80 16.92
CA GLU A 67 20.94 14.55 17.43
C GLU A 67 19.84 13.58 17.85
N LEU A 68 18.90 14.00 18.70
CA LEU A 68 17.84 13.15 19.21
C LEU A 68 16.90 12.69 18.09
N THR A 69 16.54 13.59 17.17
CA THR A 69 15.70 13.25 16.00
C THR A 69 16.40 12.24 15.11
N ALA A 70 17.72 12.38 14.89
CA ALA A 70 18.47 11.43 14.07
C ALA A 70 18.57 10.05 14.72
N VAL A 71 18.82 10.00 16.03
CA VAL A 71 18.92 8.73 16.77
C VAL A 71 17.58 8.04 16.86
N LEU A 72 16.49 8.75 17.18
CA LEU A 72 15.15 8.19 17.20
C LEU A 72 14.69 7.75 15.81
N ALA A 73 15.07 8.48 14.75
CA ALA A 73 14.76 8.07 13.38
C ALA A 73 15.40 6.74 13.01
N GLU A 74 16.62 6.48 13.46
CA GLU A 74 17.30 5.20 13.27
C GLU A 74 16.66 4.11 14.13
N ASP A 75 16.46 4.34 15.42
CA ASP A 75 15.89 3.40 16.39
C ASP A 75 14.52 2.89 15.92
N LEU A 76 13.65 3.77 15.47
CA LEU A 76 12.30 3.42 15.01
C LEU A 76 12.29 2.60 13.71
N THR A 77 13.38 2.58 12.93
CA THR A 77 13.47 1.66 11.78
C THR A 77 13.61 0.21 12.22
N HIS A 78 14.08 -0.02 13.44
CA HIS A 78 14.28 -1.34 14.04
C HIS A 78 13.13 -1.81 14.94
N LEU A 79 12.03 -1.05 14.98
CA LEU A 79 10.90 -1.30 15.89
C LEU A 79 10.40 -2.75 15.86
N PHE A 80 10.38 -3.37 14.67
CA PHE A 80 9.83 -4.72 14.48
C PHE A 80 10.81 -5.72 13.84
N ASP A 81 12.11 -5.44 13.80
CA ASP A 81 13.13 -6.36 13.32
C ASP A 81 13.89 -7.08 14.45
N ASP A 82 14.97 -7.79 14.12
CA ASP A 82 15.76 -8.56 15.09
C ASP A 82 16.66 -7.68 15.97
N VAL A 83 16.94 -6.45 15.55
CA VAL A 83 17.73 -5.49 16.33
C VAL A 83 16.92 -4.97 17.51
N GLY A 84 15.63 -4.60 17.25
CA GLY A 84 14.75 -4.00 18.26
C GLY A 84 15.14 -2.56 18.61
N ILE A 85 14.40 -1.97 19.53
CA ILE A 85 14.66 -0.61 20.02
C ILE A 85 15.88 -0.53 20.95
N ASP A 86 16.59 0.59 20.92
CA ASP A 86 17.64 0.92 21.90
C ASP A 86 17.02 1.42 23.21
N GLU A 87 16.98 0.55 24.22
CA GLU A 87 16.41 0.88 25.53
C GLU A 87 17.08 2.08 26.21
N SER A 88 18.32 2.40 25.83
CA SER A 88 19.05 3.52 26.43
C SER A 88 18.43 4.87 26.10
N LEU A 89 17.64 4.95 25.03
CA LEU A 89 16.93 6.15 24.60
C LEU A 89 15.64 6.41 25.39
N TYR A 90 15.16 5.40 26.13
CA TYR A 90 13.90 5.47 26.86
C TYR A 90 14.14 5.48 28.38
N ALA A 91 13.23 6.13 29.11
CA ALA A 91 13.21 6.04 30.56
C ALA A 91 12.70 4.66 30.99
N GLU A 92 13.16 4.14 32.15
CA GLU A 92 12.66 2.87 32.68
C GLU A 92 11.15 2.87 32.90
N ASP A 93 10.61 4.03 33.31
CA ASP A 93 9.20 4.30 33.56
C ASP A 93 8.53 5.04 32.40
N VAL A 94 8.97 4.77 31.16
CA VAL A 94 8.33 5.33 29.96
C VAL A 94 6.86 4.93 29.90
N ALA A 95 5.99 5.93 29.75
CA ALA A 95 4.55 5.72 29.61
C ALA A 95 4.19 5.65 28.12
N PHE A 96 3.79 4.47 27.63
CA PHE A 96 3.25 4.26 26.30
C PHE A 96 1.74 4.19 26.33
N THR A 97 1.07 4.85 25.39
CA THR A 97 -0.39 4.78 25.24
C THR A 97 -0.77 4.89 23.77
N ASP A 98 -1.63 3.98 23.33
CA ASP A 98 -2.35 4.04 22.06
C ASP A 98 -3.86 3.87 22.29
N PRO A 99 -4.73 3.93 21.26
CA PRO A 99 -6.17 3.74 21.42
C PRO A 99 -6.62 2.38 21.97
N LEU A 100 -5.74 1.37 22.03
CA LEU A 100 -6.04 0.02 22.51
C LEU A 100 -5.22 -0.40 23.72
N THR A 101 -3.96 0.05 23.82
CA THR A 101 -3.00 -0.45 24.80
C THR A 101 -2.38 0.67 25.64
N LYS A 102 -1.95 0.33 26.83
CA LYS A 102 -1.26 1.23 27.74
C LYS A 102 -0.23 0.46 28.57
N TYR A 103 0.98 1.00 28.66
CA TYR A 103 2.08 0.48 29.46
C TYR A 103 2.81 1.61 30.16
N ASP A 104 3.28 1.37 31.39
CA ASP A 104 3.92 2.38 32.22
C ASP A 104 5.41 2.01 32.54
N SER A 105 6.04 1.22 31.67
CA SER A 105 7.45 0.84 31.80
C SER A 105 8.05 0.43 30.45
N ILE A 106 9.37 0.54 30.33
CA ILE A 106 10.09 0.07 29.14
C ILE A 106 9.89 -1.44 28.90
N GLY A 107 9.80 -2.22 29.96
CA GLY A 107 9.50 -3.67 29.84
C GLY A 107 8.13 -3.94 29.24
N GLY A 108 7.11 -3.18 29.64
CA GLY A 108 5.75 -3.27 29.07
C GLY A 108 5.72 -2.79 27.61
N TYR A 109 6.41 -1.70 27.29
CA TYR A 109 6.51 -1.21 25.93
C TYR A 109 7.20 -2.23 24.99
N LYS A 110 8.34 -2.79 25.42
CA LYS A 110 9.01 -3.87 24.68
C LYS A 110 8.14 -5.12 24.51
N PHE A 111 7.41 -5.49 25.56
CA PHE A 111 6.47 -6.62 25.47
C PHE A 111 5.43 -6.37 24.38
N ASN A 112 4.86 -5.16 24.29
CA ASN A 112 3.92 -4.79 23.24
C ASN A 112 4.54 -4.94 21.84
N ILE A 113 5.72 -4.37 21.62
CA ILE A 113 6.46 -4.47 20.34
C ILE A 113 6.71 -5.93 19.97
N GLN A 114 7.22 -6.74 20.89
CA GLN A 114 7.51 -8.16 20.65
C GLN A 114 6.27 -8.99 20.39
N MET A 115 5.17 -8.69 21.08
CA MET A 115 3.89 -9.34 20.87
C MET A 115 3.35 -9.03 19.47
N LEU A 116 3.33 -7.75 19.08
CA LEU A 116 2.92 -7.35 17.73
C LEU A 116 3.78 -8.02 16.66
N ARG A 117 5.10 -8.01 16.84
CA ARG A 117 6.05 -8.64 15.91
C ARG A 117 5.78 -10.14 15.74
N ARG A 118 5.61 -10.89 16.83
CA ARG A 118 5.41 -12.34 16.80
C ARG A 118 4.06 -12.76 16.24
N VAL A 119 3.02 -11.97 16.51
CA VAL A 119 1.64 -12.34 16.17
C VAL A 119 1.25 -11.80 14.80
N PHE A 120 1.60 -10.57 14.47
CA PHE A 120 1.05 -9.86 13.33
C PHE A 120 2.08 -9.52 12.23
N ALA A 121 3.37 -9.79 12.45
CA ALA A 121 4.47 -9.47 11.53
C ALA A 121 4.31 -8.07 10.90
N PRO A 122 4.35 -6.98 11.70
CA PRO A 122 4.06 -5.64 11.22
C PRO A 122 5.14 -5.12 10.28
N GLU A 123 4.70 -4.38 9.27
CA GLU A 123 5.52 -3.54 8.41
C GLU A 123 5.31 -2.10 8.85
N TYR A 124 6.38 -1.40 9.21
CA TYR A 124 6.35 -0.02 9.70
C TYR A 124 7.07 0.91 8.74
N VAL A 125 6.42 2.00 8.36
CA VAL A 125 6.99 3.03 7.49
C VAL A 125 6.85 4.38 8.19
N MET A 126 7.97 4.96 8.59
CA MET A 126 8.02 6.32 9.10
C MET A 126 8.11 7.31 7.94
N HIS A 127 7.18 8.25 7.87
CA HIS A 127 7.10 9.25 6.80
C HIS A 127 7.80 10.54 7.16
N ASP A 128 7.71 10.93 8.45
CA ASP A 128 8.27 12.18 8.94
C ASP A 128 8.63 12.07 10.42
N ILE A 129 9.62 12.87 10.87
CA ILE A 129 10.00 13.05 12.27
C ILE A 129 10.44 14.49 12.47
N PHE A 130 9.87 15.18 13.45
CA PHE A 130 10.15 16.57 13.72
C PHE A 130 9.88 16.96 15.17
N GLN A 131 10.48 18.06 15.63
CA GLN A 131 10.16 18.65 16.93
C GLN A 131 8.80 19.35 16.87
N SER A 132 7.87 18.97 17.75
CA SER A 132 6.51 19.53 17.84
C SER A 132 6.33 20.42 19.07
N GLY A 133 7.14 20.26 20.12
CA GLY A 133 7.10 21.05 21.35
C GLY A 133 8.50 21.31 21.89
N ALA A 134 8.61 22.03 23.00
CA ALA A 134 9.90 22.36 23.61
C ALA A 134 10.75 21.11 23.89
N TRP A 135 10.13 20.03 24.36
CA TRP A 135 10.71 18.74 24.68
C TRP A 135 9.85 17.60 24.11
N GLU A 136 9.34 17.78 22.90
CA GLU A 136 8.51 16.79 22.22
C GLU A 136 9.00 16.56 20.80
N ILE A 137 9.08 15.29 20.41
CA ILE A 137 9.35 14.84 19.04
C ILE A 137 8.09 14.13 18.54
N THR A 138 7.66 14.48 17.36
CA THR A 138 6.51 13.83 16.70
C THR A 138 6.99 13.08 15.47
N THR A 139 6.49 11.86 15.32
CA THR A 139 6.66 11.07 14.09
C THR A 139 5.33 10.90 13.37
N ARG A 140 5.41 10.74 12.05
CA ARG A 140 4.29 10.38 11.19
C ARG A 140 4.55 9.01 10.58
N TRP A 141 3.61 8.08 10.69
CA TRP A 141 3.85 6.70 10.29
C TRP A 141 2.64 5.99 9.67
N THR A 142 2.95 4.90 8.97
CA THR A 142 2.01 3.85 8.56
C THR A 142 2.49 2.52 9.08
N MET A 143 1.60 1.78 9.71
CA MET A 143 1.82 0.41 10.16
C MET A 143 0.81 -0.52 9.49
N THR A 144 1.31 -1.60 8.90
CA THR A 144 0.50 -2.65 8.30
C THR A 144 0.77 -3.96 9.01
N MET A 145 -0.28 -4.66 9.38
CA MET A 145 -0.22 -5.94 10.10
C MET A 145 -1.05 -7.00 9.40
N ARG A 146 -0.63 -8.26 9.49
CA ARG A 146 -1.40 -9.41 8.98
C ARG A 146 -1.89 -10.24 10.15
N VAL A 147 -3.20 -10.41 10.23
CA VAL A 147 -3.79 -11.29 11.25
C VAL A 147 -3.44 -12.74 10.91
N PRO A 148 -3.03 -13.60 11.89
CA PRO A 148 -2.75 -15.00 11.65
C PRO A 148 -3.92 -15.75 11.00
N ALA A 149 -3.60 -16.78 10.21
CA ALA A 149 -4.62 -17.59 9.53
C ALA A 149 -5.60 -18.26 10.50
N PHE A 150 -5.17 -18.57 11.75
CA PHE A 150 -6.04 -19.12 12.78
C PHE A 150 -6.39 -18.04 13.81
N PRO A 151 -7.68 -17.85 14.15
CA PRO A 151 -8.88 -18.56 13.65
C PRO A 151 -9.45 -18.05 12.33
N PHE A 152 -8.78 -17.09 11.65
CA PHE A 152 -9.29 -16.40 10.48
C PHE A 152 -8.72 -16.97 9.18
N ALA A 153 -9.55 -17.67 8.41
CA ALA A 153 -9.12 -18.29 7.15
C ALA A 153 -8.68 -17.26 6.07
N TRP A 154 -9.15 -16.01 6.14
CA TRP A 154 -8.92 -14.97 5.13
C TRP A 154 -7.74 -14.05 5.41
N ARG A 155 -6.99 -14.23 6.52
CA ARG A 155 -5.80 -13.44 6.88
C ARG A 155 -5.97 -11.94 6.68
N PRO A 156 -6.83 -11.26 7.43
CA PRO A 156 -7.09 -9.84 7.22
C PRO A 156 -5.81 -9.02 7.35
N LYS A 157 -5.70 -8.01 6.47
CA LYS A 157 -4.64 -7.01 6.52
C LYS A 157 -5.16 -5.79 7.25
N LEU A 158 -4.54 -5.45 8.38
CA LEU A 158 -4.85 -4.26 9.15
C LEU A 158 -3.86 -3.15 8.76
N THR A 159 -4.35 -1.97 8.46
CA THR A 159 -3.52 -0.81 8.14
C THR A 159 -3.92 0.35 9.03
N PHE A 160 -2.94 0.90 9.72
CA PHE A 160 -3.09 2.08 10.57
C PHE A 160 -2.14 3.16 10.09
N THR A 161 -2.59 4.40 10.12
CA THR A 161 -1.74 5.57 9.97
C THR A 161 -1.96 6.47 11.16
N GLY A 162 -0.89 7.11 11.61
CA GLY A 162 -0.99 7.91 12.82
C GLY A 162 0.23 8.76 13.08
N THR A 163 0.23 9.35 14.26
CA THR A 163 1.36 10.09 14.81
C THR A 163 1.74 9.54 16.16
N SER A 164 3.04 9.48 16.45
CA SER A 164 3.55 9.28 17.79
C SER A 164 4.08 10.61 18.33
N ILE A 165 3.63 11.00 19.51
CA ILE A 165 4.15 12.16 20.22
C ILE A 165 5.02 11.64 21.37
N MET A 166 6.32 11.86 21.29
CA MET A 166 7.30 11.42 22.26
C MET A 166 7.78 12.61 23.12
N GLY A 167 7.36 12.62 24.39
CA GLY A 167 7.84 13.59 25.36
C GLY A 167 9.19 13.17 25.95
N VAL A 168 10.15 14.09 25.97
CA VAL A 168 11.53 13.88 26.39
C VAL A 168 11.78 14.55 27.73
N ASP A 169 12.37 13.82 28.68
CA ASP A 169 12.79 14.39 29.96
C ASP A 169 13.99 15.35 29.73
N PRO A 170 13.87 16.64 30.07
CA PRO A 170 14.93 17.62 29.86
C PRO A 170 16.25 17.29 30.55
N ARG A 171 16.22 16.55 31.66
CA ARG A 171 17.44 16.25 32.47
C ARG A 171 18.15 15.02 31.94
N THR A 172 17.40 13.96 31.62
CA THR A 172 17.97 12.67 31.20
C THR A 172 18.11 12.56 29.70
N LYS A 173 17.42 13.43 28.93
CA LYS A 173 17.32 13.39 27.46
C LYS A 173 16.72 12.09 26.93
N LYS A 174 15.96 11.37 27.75
CA LYS A 174 15.29 10.12 27.42
C LYS A 174 13.82 10.33 27.13
N VAL A 175 13.27 9.51 26.25
CA VAL A 175 11.82 9.46 25.99
C VAL A 175 11.11 8.98 27.27
N LYS A 176 10.26 9.82 27.81
CA LYS A 176 9.49 9.58 29.04
C LYS A 176 8.03 9.26 28.78
N THR A 177 7.47 9.79 27.69
CA THR A 177 6.11 9.50 27.26
C THR A 177 6.11 9.20 25.76
N HIS A 178 5.25 8.26 25.32
CA HIS A 178 5.04 7.92 23.93
C HIS A 178 3.53 7.72 23.72
N VAL A 179 2.91 8.63 23.00
CA VAL A 179 1.47 8.60 22.74
C VAL A 179 1.23 8.44 21.25
N ASP A 180 0.61 7.33 20.89
CA ASP A 180 0.18 7.07 19.51
C ASP A 180 -1.27 7.51 19.29
N THR A 181 -1.51 8.15 18.16
CA THR A 181 -2.83 8.54 17.70
C THR A 181 -3.09 7.96 16.32
N TRP A 182 -4.34 7.56 16.05
CA TRP A 182 -4.75 6.99 14.76
C TRP A 182 -5.61 7.97 13.96
N ASP A 183 -5.29 8.17 12.67
CA ASP A 183 -6.02 9.09 11.80
C ASP A 183 -7.47 8.69 11.51
N SER A 184 -7.78 7.40 11.64
CA SER A 184 -9.09 6.84 11.27
C SER A 184 -10.16 7.02 12.33
N ILE A 185 -9.80 7.50 13.54
CA ILE A 185 -10.70 7.68 14.68
C ILE A 185 -10.53 9.07 15.29
N GLU A 186 -11.58 9.57 15.96
CA GLU A 186 -11.54 10.86 16.67
C GLU A 186 -11.17 10.68 18.15
N ASN A 187 -11.71 9.66 18.80
CA ASN A 187 -11.46 9.39 20.21
C ASN A 187 -10.17 8.59 20.42
N GLN A 188 -9.09 9.31 20.74
CA GLN A 188 -7.74 8.76 20.95
C GLN A 188 -7.48 8.20 22.36
N LYS A 189 -8.52 8.12 23.22
CA LYS A 189 -8.35 7.62 24.58
C LYS A 189 -8.08 6.13 24.58
N TYR A 190 -7.31 5.67 25.57
CA TYR A 190 -7.10 4.25 25.82
C TYR A 190 -8.42 3.47 25.92
N LEU A 191 -8.47 2.30 25.27
CA LEU A 191 -9.66 1.46 25.11
C LEU A 191 -10.87 2.22 24.53
N SER A 192 -10.63 3.09 23.55
CA SER A 192 -11.73 3.79 22.89
C SER A 192 -12.62 2.81 22.13
N PRO A 193 -13.95 2.93 22.22
CA PRO A 193 -14.86 2.12 21.42
C PRO A 193 -14.63 2.27 19.92
N GLU A 194 -14.20 3.45 19.47
CA GLU A 194 -13.87 3.72 18.08
C GLU A 194 -12.61 2.96 17.63
N GLY A 195 -11.58 2.89 18.49
CA GLY A 195 -10.37 2.10 18.19
C GLY A 195 -10.69 0.62 18.04
N VAL A 196 -11.49 0.07 18.95
CA VAL A 196 -11.97 -1.32 18.84
C VAL A 196 -12.79 -1.52 17.57
N ALA A 197 -13.74 -0.62 17.27
CA ALA A 197 -14.58 -0.69 16.07
C ALA A 197 -13.76 -0.63 14.78
N GLU A 198 -12.71 0.21 14.74
CA GLU A 198 -11.82 0.32 13.58
C GLU A 198 -11.06 -0.99 13.33
N VAL A 199 -10.55 -1.64 14.37
CA VAL A 199 -9.91 -2.96 14.25
C VAL A 199 -10.90 -4.01 13.75
N MET A 200 -12.09 -4.08 14.36
CA MET A 200 -13.12 -5.05 13.97
C MET A 200 -13.57 -4.83 12.52
N LYS A 201 -13.75 -3.58 12.10
CA LYS A 201 -14.08 -3.23 10.71
C LYS A 201 -13.04 -3.79 9.71
N GLN A 202 -11.76 -3.69 10.03
CA GLN A 202 -10.69 -4.20 9.18
C GLN A 202 -10.61 -5.74 9.23
N ILE A 203 -10.82 -6.36 10.39
CA ILE A 203 -10.87 -7.82 10.54
C ILE A 203 -12.02 -8.41 9.71
N PHE A 204 -13.19 -7.79 9.70
CA PHE A 204 -14.35 -8.25 8.94
C PHE A 204 -14.45 -7.69 7.51
N ASP A 205 -13.37 -7.12 6.99
CA ASP A 205 -13.27 -6.80 5.58
C ASP A 205 -12.93 -8.08 4.80
N PHE A 206 -13.96 -8.72 4.26
CA PHE A 206 -13.84 -9.97 3.50
C PHE A 206 -13.40 -9.77 2.05
N SER A 207 -13.24 -8.54 1.59
CA SER A 207 -12.77 -8.28 0.24
C SER A 207 -11.36 -8.83 0.04
N GLN A 208 -11.18 -9.59 -1.03
CA GLN A 208 -9.93 -10.28 -1.31
C GLN A 208 -9.20 -9.62 -2.46
N THR A 209 -7.91 -9.36 -2.26
CA THR A 209 -6.99 -9.04 -3.36
C THR A 209 -6.40 -10.37 -3.84
N PRO A 210 -6.54 -10.72 -5.11
CA PRO A 210 -5.84 -11.88 -5.66
C PRO A 210 -4.33 -11.77 -5.43
N ASP A 211 -3.66 -12.92 -5.32
CA ASP A 211 -2.20 -13.00 -5.24
C ASP A 211 -1.60 -12.82 -6.64
N LEU A 212 -1.72 -11.61 -7.16
CA LEU A 212 -1.26 -11.16 -8.46
C LEU A 212 -0.52 -9.85 -8.30
N ASP A 213 0.40 -9.57 -9.20
CA ASP A 213 1.13 -8.30 -9.21
C ASP A 213 0.17 -7.11 -9.27
N THR A 214 0.44 -6.12 -8.43
CA THR A 214 -0.30 -4.86 -8.33
C THR A 214 0.67 -3.69 -8.34
N PRO A 215 0.26 -2.50 -8.84
CA PRO A 215 1.06 -1.29 -8.68
C PRO A 215 1.41 -1.03 -7.22
N GLY A 216 2.68 -0.79 -6.95
CA GLY A 216 3.16 -0.46 -5.61
C GLY A 216 2.56 0.86 -5.13
N TYR A 217 2.11 0.89 -3.87
CA TYR A 217 1.72 2.14 -3.23
C TYR A 217 2.03 2.13 -1.74
N THR A 218 2.24 3.33 -1.21
CA THR A 218 2.35 3.57 0.23
C THR A 218 1.10 4.30 0.72
N VAL A 219 0.47 3.80 1.77
CA VAL A 219 -0.63 4.53 2.44
C VAL A 219 -0.01 5.65 3.26
N LEU A 220 -0.38 6.89 2.96
CA LEU A 220 0.12 8.07 3.65
C LEU A 220 -0.79 8.48 4.80
N LYS A 221 -2.11 8.35 4.60
CA LYS A 221 -3.12 8.66 5.61
C LYS A 221 -4.36 7.81 5.38
N LYS A 222 -4.88 7.22 6.46
CA LYS A 222 -6.11 6.44 6.46
C LYS A 222 -7.17 7.18 7.24
N PHE A 223 -8.22 7.59 6.55
CA PHE A 223 -9.44 8.08 7.17
C PHE A 223 -10.40 6.92 7.49
N SER A 224 -11.50 7.20 8.14
CA SER A 224 -12.48 6.16 8.52
C SER A 224 -13.06 5.39 7.33
N ASP A 225 -13.12 5.99 6.13
CA ASP A 225 -13.82 5.45 4.98
C ASP A 225 -13.05 5.51 3.65
N TYR A 226 -11.83 6.06 3.63
CA TYR A 226 -10.93 6.07 2.47
C TYR A 226 -9.47 6.23 2.89
N GLU A 227 -8.55 6.03 1.96
CA GLU A 227 -7.10 6.17 2.16
C GLU A 227 -6.51 7.21 1.21
N VAL A 228 -5.49 7.93 1.67
CA VAL A 228 -4.58 8.70 0.82
C VAL A 228 -3.35 7.85 0.55
N ARG A 229 -3.06 7.59 -0.69
CA ARG A 229 -1.97 6.71 -1.14
C ARG A 229 -1.01 7.45 -2.05
N ARG A 230 0.26 7.10 -1.98
CA ARG A 230 1.27 7.47 -2.98
C ARG A 230 1.55 6.24 -3.82
N TYR A 231 1.31 6.33 -5.11
CA TYR A 231 1.69 5.33 -6.10
C TYR A 231 3.02 5.72 -6.74
N ASP A 232 3.87 4.74 -6.98
CA ASP A 232 5.00 4.88 -7.88
C ASP A 232 4.47 4.84 -9.33
N SER A 233 5.29 5.25 -10.33
CA SER A 233 4.93 5.03 -11.74
C SER A 233 4.84 3.55 -12.05
N TYR A 234 3.95 3.17 -12.96
CA TYR A 234 3.74 1.79 -13.38
C TYR A 234 3.33 1.71 -14.84
N LEU A 235 3.56 0.55 -15.45
CA LEU A 235 3.28 0.32 -16.85
C LEU A 235 1.88 -0.24 -17.05
N VAL A 236 1.21 0.17 -18.12
CA VAL A 236 -0.11 -0.33 -18.51
C VAL A 236 -0.19 -0.60 -20.00
N ALA A 237 -0.96 -1.61 -20.34
CA ALA A 237 -1.55 -1.74 -21.67
C ALA A 237 -2.93 -1.08 -21.62
N ALA A 238 -3.16 -0.08 -22.45
CA ALA A 238 -4.37 0.74 -22.44
C ALA A 238 -5.11 0.63 -23.79
N THR A 239 -6.45 0.62 -23.75
CA THR A 239 -7.30 0.76 -24.93
C THR A 239 -8.50 1.64 -24.61
N GLY A 240 -9.13 2.17 -25.63
CA GLY A 240 -10.35 2.97 -25.47
C GLY A 240 -11.03 3.16 -26.81
N PRO A 241 -12.28 3.64 -26.82
CA PRO A 241 -12.99 3.95 -28.04
C PRO A 241 -12.20 5.02 -28.77
N GLY A 242 -11.69 4.63 -29.94
CA GLY A 242 -10.95 5.40 -30.90
C GLY A 242 -10.13 6.53 -30.28
N LEU A 243 -8.87 6.47 -30.40
CA LEU A 243 -7.96 7.55 -29.97
C LEU A 243 -8.36 8.94 -30.58
N ASP A 244 -9.42 9.00 -31.35
CA ASP A 244 -10.14 10.19 -31.76
C ASP A 244 -11.12 10.62 -30.64
N VAL A 245 -10.55 11.25 -29.63
CA VAL A 245 -11.35 12.07 -28.69
C VAL A 245 -11.83 13.29 -29.45
N LYS A 246 -12.92 13.16 -30.23
CA LYS A 246 -13.76 14.30 -30.51
C LYS A 246 -14.25 14.82 -29.16
N GLU A 247 -13.79 16.04 -28.86
CA GLU A 247 -14.09 16.83 -27.68
C GLU A 247 -15.48 16.52 -27.08
N MET A 248 -15.51 15.65 -26.07
CA MET A 248 -16.68 15.57 -25.20
C MET A 248 -16.65 16.82 -24.31
N ARG A 249 -17.63 17.67 -24.50
CA ARG A 249 -17.81 18.90 -23.73
C ARG A 249 -17.78 18.62 -22.24
N THR A 250 -16.93 19.37 -21.55
CA THR A 250 -16.50 19.29 -20.17
C THR A 250 -17.57 19.63 -19.11
N SER A 251 -18.84 19.32 -19.29
CA SER A 251 -19.88 19.68 -18.32
C SER A 251 -20.41 18.56 -17.43
N ASP A 252 -20.13 17.29 -17.78
CA ASP A 252 -20.49 16.15 -16.94
C ASP A 252 -19.24 15.37 -16.53
N PRO A 253 -19.16 14.88 -15.28
CA PRO A 253 -18.06 14.02 -14.89
C PRO A 253 -18.01 12.82 -15.83
N ALA A 254 -16.84 12.54 -16.40
CA ALA A 254 -16.64 11.43 -17.32
C ALA A 254 -17.14 10.13 -16.67
N PRO A 255 -17.82 9.23 -17.43
CA PRO A 255 -18.33 8.01 -16.85
C PRO A 255 -17.17 7.18 -16.28
N THR A 256 -17.28 6.82 -15.02
CA THR A 256 -16.28 6.00 -14.30
C THR A 256 -16.20 4.58 -14.85
N LYS A 257 -17.22 4.15 -15.61
CA LYS A 257 -17.30 2.82 -16.20
C LYS A 257 -17.69 2.91 -17.68
N MET A 258 -17.18 1.97 -18.48
CA MET A 258 -17.48 1.85 -19.90
C MET A 258 -18.83 1.15 -20.12
N ASP A 259 -19.50 1.48 -21.24
CA ASP A 259 -20.63 0.68 -21.73
C ASP A 259 -20.25 -0.79 -21.84
N GLY A 260 -21.15 -1.71 -21.50
CA GLY A 260 -20.85 -3.14 -21.38
C GLY A 260 -20.33 -3.78 -22.67
N GLN A 261 -20.82 -3.36 -23.85
CA GLN A 261 -20.34 -3.87 -25.13
C GLN A 261 -18.94 -3.33 -25.45
N VAL A 262 -18.72 -2.05 -25.22
CA VAL A 262 -17.41 -1.40 -25.40
C VAL A 262 -16.40 -1.96 -24.41
N ALA A 263 -16.80 -2.17 -23.16
CA ALA A 263 -15.95 -2.79 -22.14
C ALA A 263 -15.52 -4.22 -22.52
N GLY A 264 -16.43 -5.01 -23.09
CA GLY A 264 -16.13 -6.37 -23.56
C GLY A 264 -15.10 -6.36 -24.71
N GLN A 265 -15.24 -5.45 -25.67
CA GLN A 265 -14.27 -5.31 -26.77
C GLN A 265 -12.91 -4.83 -26.26
N ALA A 266 -12.89 -3.83 -25.39
CA ALA A 266 -11.67 -3.33 -24.77
C ALA A 266 -10.94 -4.44 -24.01
N PHE A 267 -11.68 -5.19 -23.18
CA PHE A 267 -11.13 -6.32 -22.42
C PHE A 267 -10.52 -7.38 -23.34
N ASN A 268 -11.22 -7.78 -24.42
CA ASN A 268 -10.73 -8.80 -25.35
C ASN A 268 -9.46 -8.33 -26.07
N SER A 269 -9.36 -7.04 -26.45
CA SER A 269 -8.17 -6.48 -27.08
C SER A 269 -6.95 -6.53 -26.16
N LEU A 270 -7.13 -6.12 -24.89
CA LEU A 270 -6.08 -6.16 -23.88
C LEU A 270 -5.71 -7.61 -23.52
N ALA A 271 -6.69 -8.48 -23.35
CA ALA A 271 -6.47 -9.90 -23.08
C ALA A 271 -5.68 -10.56 -24.22
N GLY A 272 -6.01 -10.25 -25.49
CA GLY A 272 -5.24 -10.70 -26.65
C GLY A 272 -3.77 -10.30 -26.58
N TYR A 273 -3.47 -9.08 -26.13
CA TYR A 273 -2.09 -8.62 -25.91
C TYR A 273 -1.39 -9.41 -24.80
N ILE A 274 -2.00 -9.53 -23.62
CA ILE A 274 -1.44 -10.24 -22.46
C ILE A 274 -1.24 -11.73 -22.74
N PHE A 275 -2.18 -12.38 -23.43
CA PHE A 275 -2.07 -13.82 -23.76
C PHE A 275 -1.21 -14.14 -24.99
N GLY A 276 -0.52 -13.15 -25.57
CA GLY A 276 0.40 -13.35 -26.68
C GLY A 276 -0.23 -13.44 -28.05
N GLN A 277 -1.56 -13.28 -28.16
CA GLN A 277 -2.27 -13.36 -29.44
C GLN A 277 -2.13 -12.07 -30.27
N ALA A 278 -1.86 -10.94 -29.60
CA ALA A 278 -1.78 -9.61 -30.20
C ALA A 278 -0.51 -8.84 -29.73
N ASN A 279 0.58 -9.54 -29.46
CA ASN A 279 1.90 -8.94 -29.25
C ASN A 279 2.94 -9.52 -30.21
N ALA A 280 3.96 -8.72 -30.54
CA ALA A 280 4.93 -9.02 -31.60
C ALA A 280 5.78 -10.28 -31.36
N THR A 281 5.91 -10.70 -30.10
CA THR A 281 6.72 -11.87 -29.72
C THR A 281 5.89 -13.14 -29.53
N ASN A 282 4.55 -13.06 -29.62
CA ASN A 282 3.61 -14.11 -29.27
C ASN A 282 3.85 -14.70 -27.86
N THR A 283 4.33 -13.86 -26.94
CA THR A 283 4.67 -14.27 -25.57
C THR A 283 3.51 -14.01 -24.64
N LYS A 284 3.10 -15.04 -23.89
CA LYS A 284 2.14 -14.88 -22.80
C LYS A 284 2.80 -14.15 -21.64
N MET A 285 2.18 -13.08 -21.18
CA MET A 285 2.60 -12.29 -20.02
C MET A 285 1.87 -12.77 -18.77
N GLU A 286 2.40 -12.41 -17.59
CA GLU A 286 1.76 -12.69 -16.33
C GLU A 286 0.51 -11.83 -16.15
N MET A 287 -0.50 -12.42 -15.50
CA MET A 287 -1.71 -11.68 -15.13
C MET A 287 -1.43 -10.79 -13.93
N THR A 288 -1.96 -9.58 -13.99
CA THR A 288 -1.83 -8.58 -12.94
C THR A 288 -3.20 -8.06 -12.50
N THR A 289 -3.22 -7.24 -11.48
CA THR A 289 -4.43 -6.59 -10.98
C THR A 289 -4.08 -5.17 -10.47
N PRO A 290 -5.01 -4.21 -10.46
CA PRO A 290 -6.39 -4.27 -10.96
C PRO A 290 -6.52 -3.99 -12.47
N VAL A 291 -7.72 -4.21 -12.98
CA VAL A 291 -8.16 -3.60 -14.23
C VAL A 291 -8.68 -2.20 -13.90
N PHE A 292 -8.09 -1.18 -14.50
CA PHE A 292 -8.57 0.19 -14.37
C PHE A 292 -9.53 0.56 -15.51
N THR A 293 -10.57 1.31 -15.16
CA THR A 293 -11.44 2.01 -16.11
C THR A 293 -11.48 3.48 -15.77
N LYS A 294 -11.04 4.32 -16.69
CA LYS A 294 -11.00 5.79 -16.55
C LYS A 294 -11.28 6.43 -17.89
N GLU A 295 -12.18 7.42 -17.95
CA GLU A 295 -12.42 8.21 -19.15
C GLU A 295 -12.71 7.36 -20.42
N ASN A 296 -13.55 6.33 -20.28
CA ASN A 296 -13.85 5.35 -21.33
C ASN A 296 -12.62 4.58 -21.86
N LYS A 297 -11.52 4.55 -21.13
CA LYS A 297 -10.36 3.71 -21.38
C LYS A 297 -10.29 2.59 -20.37
N MET A 298 -9.94 1.41 -20.84
CA MET A 298 -9.59 0.28 -19.99
C MET A 298 -8.08 0.12 -20.00
N GLN A 299 -7.51 -0.21 -18.85
CA GLN A 299 -6.07 -0.38 -18.68
C GLN A 299 -5.80 -1.65 -17.88
N PHE A 300 -4.90 -2.49 -18.39
CA PHE A 300 -4.33 -3.59 -17.64
C PHE A 300 -2.93 -3.19 -17.19
N VAL A 301 -2.64 -3.37 -15.93
CA VAL A 301 -1.26 -3.24 -15.43
C VAL A 301 -0.40 -4.29 -16.13
N VAL A 302 0.83 -3.96 -16.44
CA VAL A 302 1.80 -4.91 -17.00
C VAL A 302 3.08 -4.87 -16.18
N SER A 303 3.60 -6.06 -15.84
CA SER A 303 4.86 -6.19 -15.11
C SER A 303 6.03 -5.92 -16.03
N GLY A 304 6.95 -5.06 -15.60
CA GLY A 304 8.17 -4.70 -16.34
C GLY A 304 8.80 -3.44 -15.75
N ASP A 305 10.11 -3.26 -16.00
CA ASP A 305 10.85 -2.10 -15.50
C ASP A 305 10.82 -0.92 -16.50
N SER A 306 10.55 -1.19 -17.78
CA SER A 306 10.46 -0.16 -18.83
C SER A 306 9.62 -0.63 -20.02
N ILE A 307 9.09 0.32 -20.79
CA ILE A 307 8.30 0.04 -22.00
C ILE A 307 9.10 -0.77 -23.02
N ASP A 308 10.41 -0.51 -23.15
CA ASP A 308 11.28 -1.16 -24.13
C ASP A 308 11.47 -2.66 -23.86
N GLN A 309 11.18 -3.14 -22.67
CA GLN A 309 11.23 -4.56 -22.29
C GLN A 309 9.93 -5.30 -22.64
N LEU A 310 8.87 -4.57 -22.94
CA LEU A 310 7.58 -5.16 -23.25
C LEU A 310 7.44 -5.41 -24.76
N PRO A 311 6.79 -6.51 -25.17
CA PRO A 311 6.55 -6.76 -26.57
C PRO A 311 5.65 -5.66 -27.17
N ALA A 312 5.97 -5.18 -28.36
CA ALA A 312 5.11 -4.24 -29.06
C ALA A 312 3.72 -4.86 -29.34
N SER A 313 2.67 -4.06 -29.21
CA SER A 313 1.33 -4.51 -29.60
C SER A 313 1.22 -4.63 -31.13
N THR A 314 0.59 -5.70 -31.60
CA THR A 314 0.19 -5.86 -33.01
C THR A 314 -1.24 -5.40 -33.25
N ASN A 315 -1.97 -5.02 -32.19
CA ASN A 315 -3.32 -4.46 -32.25
C ASN A 315 -3.22 -2.93 -32.08
N GLU A 316 -3.57 -2.17 -33.13
CA GLU A 316 -3.49 -0.70 -33.15
C GLU A 316 -4.35 -0.03 -32.05
N SER A 317 -5.38 -0.72 -31.54
CA SER A 317 -6.20 -0.21 -30.43
C SER A 317 -5.56 -0.39 -29.06
N VAL A 318 -4.40 -1.05 -28.95
CA VAL A 318 -3.70 -1.27 -27.69
C VAL A 318 -2.39 -0.50 -27.67
N VAL A 319 -2.25 0.40 -26.71
CA VAL A 319 -1.06 1.23 -26.50
C VAL A 319 -0.41 0.88 -25.18
N ILE A 320 0.90 0.71 -25.16
CA ILE A 320 1.68 0.51 -23.95
C ILE A 320 2.19 1.86 -23.49
N GLN A 321 1.91 2.20 -22.25
CA GLN A 321 2.30 3.50 -21.70
C GLN A 321 2.67 3.38 -20.21
N GLU A 322 3.40 4.37 -19.73
CA GLU A 322 3.68 4.54 -18.31
C GLU A 322 2.65 5.50 -17.70
N GLU A 323 1.97 5.04 -16.66
CA GLU A 323 1.13 5.89 -15.81
C GLU A 323 2.03 6.56 -14.77
N ALA A 324 1.94 7.87 -14.69
CA ALA A 324 2.69 8.66 -13.73
C ALA A 324 2.25 8.32 -12.30
N GLY A 325 3.22 8.11 -11.43
CA GLY A 325 2.99 8.04 -9.99
C GLY A 325 2.43 9.35 -9.46
N GLY A 326 1.92 9.32 -8.24
CA GLY A 326 1.35 10.51 -7.62
C GLY A 326 0.59 10.20 -6.34
N ILE A 327 -0.14 11.21 -5.85
CA ILE A 327 -0.97 11.06 -4.65
C ILE A 327 -2.43 10.93 -5.06
N PHE A 328 -3.04 9.88 -4.55
CA PHE A 328 -4.43 9.54 -4.85
C PHE A 328 -5.20 9.25 -3.57
N VAL A 329 -6.49 9.48 -3.60
CA VAL A 329 -7.42 8.93 -2.60
C VAL A 329 -8.08 7.70 -3.17
N ALA A 330 -8.26 6.68 -2.33
CA ALA A 330 -8.87 5.41 -2.71
C ALA A 330 -9.96 5.02 -1.71
N LYS A 331 -11.17 4.77 -2.21
CA LYS A 331 -12.28 4.23 -1.43
C LYS A 331 -12.65 2.85 -1.94
N LYS A 332 -12.52 1.86 -1.05
CA LYS A 332 -12.85 0.47 -1.32
C LYS A 332 -14.35 0.21 -1.18
N PHE A 333 -14.87 -0.68 -2.02
CA PHE A 333 -16.21 -1.24 -1.90
C PHE A 333 -16.27 -2.66 -2.45
N SER A 334 -17.22 -3.46 -1.97
CA SER A 334 -17.48 -4.83 -2.43
C SER A 334 -18.69 -4.87 -3.34
N GLY A 335 -18.97 -6.02 -3.92
CA GLY A 335 -20.14 -6.22 -4.77
C GLY A 335 -19.82 -6.14 -6.27
N ILE A 336 -20.87 -6.03 -7.06
CA ILE A 336 -20.77 -5.83 -8.50
C ILE A 336 -20.58 -4.33 -8.74
N ALA A 337 -19.49 -3.96 -9.40
CA ALA A 337 -19.20 -2.58 -9.76
C ALA A 337 -20.07 -2.13 -10.94
N THR A 338 -21.38 -1.90 -10.68
CA THR A 338 -22.27 -1.26 -11.65
C THR A 338 -21.94 0.23 -11.77
N ASP A 339 -22.39 0.87 -12.85
CA ASP A 339 -22.23 2.33 -13.03
C ASP A 339 -22.83 3.11 -11.87
N GLU A 340 -24.01 2.69 -11.42
CA GLU A 340 -24.70 3.33 -10.31
C GLU A 340 -23.90 3.17 -9.00
N ALA A 341 -23.41 1.96 -8.69
CA ALA A 341 -22.60 1.71 -7.51
C ALA A 341 -21.28 2.51 -7.54
N ALA A 342 -20.60 2.55 -8.69
CA ALA A 342 -19.35 3.30 -8.85
C ALA A 342 -19.56 4.81 -8.66
N ARG A 343 -20.61 5.39 -9.26
CA ARG A 343 -20.96 6.81 -9.11
C ARG A 343 -21.37 7.18 -7.69
N GLU A 344 -22.10 6.30 -7.02
CA GLU A 344 -22.47 6.51 -5.61
C GLU A 344 -21.21 6.57 -4.73
N VAL A 345 -20.29 5.60 -4.90
CA VAL A 345 -19.03 5.56 -4.16
C VAL A 345 -18.16 6.78 -4.48
N GLU A 346 -18.06 7.18 -5.76
CA GLU A 346 -17.35 8.39 -6.17
C GLU A 346 -17.95 9.64 -5.50
N THR A 347 -19.28 9.77 -5.51
CA THR A 347 -19.97 10.90 -4.89
C THR A 347 -19.68 10.98 -3.39
N GLN A 348 -19.74 9.85 -2.70
CA GLN A 348 -19.39 9.76 -1.28
C GLN A 348 -17.93 10.13 -1.04
N LEU A 349 -17.00 9.62 -1.86
CA LEU A 349 -15.59 9.92 -1.75
C LEU A 349 -15.30 11.41 -1.96
N ARG A 350 -15.85 12.02 -3.00
CA ARG A 350 -15.68 13.47 -3.26
C ARG A 350 -16.22 14.33 -2.11
N LYS A 351 -17.37 13.95 -1.52
CA LYS A 351 -17.90 14.62 -0.31
C LYS A 351 -16.94 14.50 0.88
N ALA A 352 -16.38 13.30 1.10
CA ALA A 352 -15.44 13.04 2.19
C ALA A 352 -14.11 13.81 2.00
N ILE A 353 -13.55 13.82 0.78
CA ILE A 353 -12.37 14.58 0.40
C ILE A 353 -12.55 16.06 0.74
N LYS A 354 -13.68 16.65 0.29
CA LYS A 354 -13.99 18.07 0.56
C LYS A 354 -14.15 18.36 2.05
N ARG A 355 -14.84 17.48 2.79
CA ARG A 355 -15.00 17.60 4.25
C ARG A 355 -13.66 17.63 4.99
N ASN A 356 -12.70 16.85 4.52
CA ASN A 356 -11.37 16.75 5.10
C ASN A 356 -10.35 17.76 4.53
N GLY A 357 -10.82 18.76 3.76
CA GLY A 357 -9.98 19.85 3.26
C GLY A 357 -9.00 19.45 2.15
N LEU A 358 -9.21 18.29 1.51
CA LEU A 358 -8.39 17.84 0.38
C LEU A 358 -9.01 18.31 -0.95
N ASN A 359 -8.15 18.52 -1.95
CA ASN A 359 -8.56 18.91 -3.28
C ASN A 359 -8.41 17.76 -4.26
N ALA A 360 -9.54 17.26 -4.75
CA ALA A 360 -9.54 16.28 -5.83
C ALA A 360 -9.18 16.96 -7.15
N SER A 361 -8.20 16.42 -7.86
CA SER A 361 -7.79 16.90 -9.18
C SER A 361 -8.09 15.83 -10.22
N GLY A 362 -8.98 16.11 -11.15
CA GLY A 362 -9.27 15.22 -12.27
C GLY A 362 -10.36 14.17 -12.03
N ASN A 363 -10.42 13.21 -12.97
CA ASN A 363 -11.46 12.22 -13.06
C ASN A 363 -11.17 11.00 -12.19
N ALA A 364 -12.24 10.36 -11.73
CA ALA A 364 -12.15 9.10 -10.99
C ALA A 364 -11.79 7.94 -11.92
N ALA A 365 -11.01 7.00 -11.39
CA ALA A 365 -10.81 5.69 -11.98
C ALA A 365 -11.52 4.62 -11.14
N LEU A 366 -12.17 3.67 -11.80
CA LEU A 366 -12.64 2.43 -11.20
C LEU A 366 -11.54 1.38 -11.32
N ALA A 367 -11.10 0.83 -10.21
CA ALA A 367 -10.15 -0.27 -10.13
C ALA A 367 -10.86 -1.56 -9.69
N GLN A 368 -10.81 -2.60 -10.52
CA GLN A 368 -11.43 -3.90 -10.27
C GLN A 368 -10.35 -4.97 -10.13
N TYR A 369 -10.28 -5.61 -8.96
CA TYR A 369 -9.17 -6.51 -8.60
C TYR A 369 -9.47 -7.97 -8.90
N ASN A 370 -10.74 -8.36 -8.97
CA ASN A 370 -11.15 -9.76 -9.04
C ASN A 370 -11.80 -10.09 -10.37
N ASP A 371 -11.66 -11.35 -10.75
CA ASP A 371 -12.35 -11.88 -11.92
C ASP A 371 -13.89 -11.87 -11.77
N PRO A 372 -14.64 -11.94 -12.90
CA PRO A 372 -16.10 -11.89 -12.87
C PRO A 372 -16.80 -13.07 -12.17
N PHE A 373 -16.09 -14.16 -11.89
CA PHE A 373 -16.62 -15.36 -11.22
C PHE A 373 -16.43 -15.32 -9.70
N THR A 374 -15.57 -14.42 -9.19
CA THR A 374 -15.42 -14.21 -7.76
C THR A 374 -16.75 -13.78 -7.15
N ASN A 375 -17.11 -14.38 -6.00
CA ASN A 375 -18.32 -14.03 -5.28
C ASN A 375 -18.39 -12.51 -5.02
N PRO A 376 -19.50 -11.84 -5.36
CA PRO A 376 -19.59 -10.37 -5.27
C PRO A 376 -19.18 -9.78 -3.93
N PHE A 377 -19.54 -10.40 -2.79
CA PHE A 377 -19.19 -9.85 -1.49
C PHE A 377 -17.69 -9.96 -1.15
N LEU A 378 -16.96 -10.84 -1.85
CA LEU A 378 -15.50 -10.98 -1.70
C LEU A 378 -14.73 -10.08 -2.68
N ARG A 379 -15.41 -9.46 -3.64
CA ARG A 379 -14.74 -8.60 -4.62
C ARG A 379 -14.22 -7.34 -3.98
N ARG A 380 -13.01 -6.99 -4.33
CA ARG A 380 -12.41 -5.70 -4.08
C ARG A 380 -12.56 -4.83 -5.31
N ASN A 381 -13.30 -3.74 -5.18
CA ASN A 381 -13.33 -2.66 -6.13
C ASN A 381 -12.89 -1.39 -5.41
N GLU A 382 -12.33 -0.43 -6.14
CA GLU A 382 -11.96 0.87 -5.59
C GLU A 382 -12.31 1.99 -6.57
N ILE A 383 -12.76 3.12 -6.03
CA ILE A 383 -12.74 4.40 -6.72
C ILE A 383 -11.49 5.13 -6.31
N ILE A 384 -10.68 5.53 -7.29
CA ILE A 384 -9.39 6.19 -7.09
C ILE A 384 -9.45 7.56 -7.78
N ILE A 385 -9.10 8.63 -7.04
CA ILE A 385 -9.13 10.01 -7.54
C ILE A 385 -7.78 10.66 -7.21
N PRO A 386 -7.11 11.31 -8.18
CA PRO A 386 -5.90 12.06 -7.90
C PRO A 386 -6.19 13.27 -7.01
N VAL A 387 -5.25 13.61 -6.12
CA VAL A 387 -5.35 14.80 -5.26
C VAL A 387 -4.09 15.64 -5.35
N ASP A 388 -4.29 16.95 -5.37
CA ASP A 388 -3.20 17.92 -5.37
C ASP A 388 -2.88 18.40 -3.97
N ASN A 389 -1.62 18.81 -3.76
CA ASN A 389 -1.18 19.53 -2.57
C ASN A 389 -1.47 18.82 -1.23
N PHE A 390 -1.44 17.47 -1.23
CA PHE A 390 -1.50 16.74 0.04
C PHE A 390 -0.20 16.94 0.82
N THR A 391 -0.34 17.45 2.04
CA THR A 391 0.74 17.52 3.05
C THR A 391 0.36 16.63 4.23
N MET A 392 1.32 15.83 4.70
CA MET A 392 1.15 15.02 5.91
C MET A 392 1.18 15.88 7.17
#